data_650a48df296ba31d051896c9a0b02770
#
_entry.id   650a48df296ba31d051896c9a0b02770
#
_cell.length_a   1.000
_cell.length_b   1.000
_cell.length_c   1.000
_cell.angle_alpha   90.00
_cell.angle_beta   90.00
_cell.angle_gamma   90.00
#
_symmetry.space_group_name_H-M   'P 1'
#
loop_
_entity.id
_entity.type
_entity.pdbx_description
1 polymer ?
#
loop_
_entity_poly.entity_id
_entity_poly.type
_entity_poly.pdbx_seq_one_letter_code
_entity_poly.pdbx_strand_id
1 'polypeptide(L)'
;MSENFGFEFDSVYRGESTQLGLGVRPPWSLGEPQPELAALIEQGKFHGEVLDVGCGEAAVSLYLAEQGYTTVGLDLSPTAIDLARREAEKRGLTNASFEVVDISSFTGYDGRFGTIVDSTLFHSIPVEAREGYQQSIVRVAAPGASYFVLVFDKAAIPEGPPFAVTAENCARWSRSTGSSTTSNPPASMPTSQTTSRRRRVRLSSRSKTRPMAASRLPPGCC
;
A
#
# COMPACT_ATOMS: atom_id res chain seq x y z
N MET A 1 -9.32 24.54 -3.79
CA MET A 1 -8.47 24.46 -5.00
C MET A 1 -7.22 23.71 -4.58
N SER A 2 -7.18 22.40 -4.86
CA SER A 2 -6.00 21.58 -4.64
C SER A 2 -4.95 22.02 -5.64
N GLU A 3 -3.97 22.80 -5.18
CA GLU A 3 -2.78 23.07 -5.99
C GLU A 3 -2.14 21.72 -6.32
N ASN A 4 -1.91 21.49 -7.60
CA ASN A 4 -1.26 20.35 -8.20
C ASN A 4 -0.05 19.94 -7.37
N PHE A 5 -0.17 18.81 -6.67
CA PHE A 5 1.03 18.16 -6.15
C PHE A 5 1.90 17.82 -7.35
N GLY A 6 2.99 18.45 -7.59
CA GLY A 6 3.84 18.38 -8.78
C GLY A 6 4.09 16.99 -9.41
N PHE A 7 3.27 16.01 -9.06
CA PHE A 7 3.20 14.66 -9.57
C PHE A 7 1.74 14.29 -9.89
N GLU A 8 1.45 14.12 -11.17
CA GLU A 8 0.11 13.73 -11.65
C GLU A 8 -0.04 12.20 -11.64
N PHE A 9 -0.47 11.64 -10.52
CA PHE A 9 -0.66 10.18 -10.38
C PHE A 9 -1.57 9.60 -11.46
N ASP A 10 -2.66 10.29 -11.84
CA ASP A 10 -3.57 9.80 -12.88
C ASP A 10 -2.90 9.66 -14.24
N SER A 11 -1.98 10.56 -14.62
CA SER A 11 -1.21 10.45 -15.86
C SER A 11 -0.31 9.21 -15.89
N VAL A 12 0.17 8.75 -14.72
CA VAL A 12 0.95 7.52 -14.60
C VAL A 12 0.10 6.30 -14.91
N TYR A 13 -1.13 6.24 -14.38
CA TYR A 13 -2.05 5.15 -14.66
C TYR A 13 -2.53 5.13 -16.11
N ARG A 14 -2.56 6.29 -16.79
CA ARG A 14 -2.78 6.38 -18.24
C ARG A 14 -1.56 6.00 -19.09
N GLY A 15 -0.38 5.83 -18.47
CA GLY A 15 0.88 5.60 -19.17
C GLY A 15 1.42 6.82 -19.90
N GLU A 16 0.99 8.02 -19.50
CA GLU A 16 1.33 9.31 -20.12
C GLU A 16 2.33 10.14 -19.30
N SER A 17 2.82 9.60 -18.19
CA SER A 17 3.74 10.31 -17.30
C SER A 17 5.07 10.60 -17.97
N THR A 18 5.41 11.89 -18.08
CA THR A 18 6.73 12.32 -18.55
C THR A 18 7.81 12.15 -17.49
N GLN A 19 7.44 12.06 -16.22
CA GLN A 19 8.36 11.90 -15.09
C GLN A 19 8.87 10.45 -14.95
N LEU A 20 8.03 9.46 -15.25
CA LEU A 20 8.39 8.03 -15.20
C LEU A 20 8.71 7.43 -16.59
N GLY A 21 8.38 8.16 -17.67
CA GLY A 21 8.45 7.66 -19.04
C GLY A 21 7.10 7.16 -19.57
N LEU A 22 6.87 7.34 -20.86
CA LEU A 22 5.63 6.94 -21.50
C LEU A 22 5.48 5.40 -21.49
N GLY A 23 4.29 4.92 -21.15
CA GLY A 23 3.98 3.50 -21.12
C GLY A 23 4.61 2.71 -19.97
N VAL A 24 5.32 3.38 -19.06
CA VAL A 24 5.91 2.73 -17.87
C VAL A 24 4.83 2.49 -16.84
N ARG A 25 4.71 1.26 -16.37
CA ARG A 25 3.82 0.92 -15.25
C ARG A 25 4.31 1.59 -13.97
N PRO A 26 3.40 2.07 -13.09
CA PRO A 26 3.79 2.63 -11.80
C PRO A 26 4.71 1.67 -11.03
N PRO A 27 5.87 2.11 -10.51
CA PRO A 27 6.82 1.23 -9.84
C PRO A 27 6.29 0.64 -8.53
N TRP A 28 5.25 1.26 -7.95
CA TRP A 28 4.53 0.74 -6.76
C TRP A 28 3.45 -0.28 -7.11
N SER A 29 3.09 -0.45 -8.38
CA SER A 29 2.04 -1.36 -8.84
C SER A 29 2.62 -2.74 -9.15
N LEU A 30 2.69 -3.60 -8.13
CA LEU A 30 3.22 -4.97 -8.26
C LEU A 30 2.18 -5.94 -8.88
N GLY A 31 0.89 -5.59 -8.84
CA GLY A 31 -0.21 -6.49 -9.22
C GLY A 31 -0.62 -7.48 -8.13
N GLU A 32 0.06 -7.43 -7.01
CA GLU A 32 -0.17 -8.21 -5.79
C GLU A 32 0.12 -7.32 -4.57
N PRO A 33 -0.35 -7.67 -3.35
CA PRO A 33 0.00 -6.92 -2.15
C PRO A 33 1.51 -6.87 -1.93
N GLN A 34 1.99 -5.75 -1.37
CA GLN A 34 3.38 -5.65 -0.92
C GLN A 34 3.68 -6.80 0.06
N PRO A 35 4.90 -7.39 0.04
CA PRO A 35 5.22 -8.59 0.84
C PRO A 35 4.91 -8.46 2.33
N GLU A 36 5.12 -7.26 2.90
CA GLU A 36 4.85 -6.98 4.31
C GLU A 36 3.35 -7.04 4.61
N LEU A 37 2.52 -6.52 3.71
CA LEU A 37 1.06 -6.58 3.84
C LEU A 37 0.54 -8.00 3.62
N ALA A 38 1.08 -8.71 2.63
CA ALA A 38 0.74 -10.10 2.38
C ALA A 38 1.01 -10.96 3.63
N ALA A 39 2.17 -10.78 4.27
CA ALA A 39 2.52 -11.49 5.51
C ALA A 39 1.54 -11.18 6.66
N LEU A 40 1.06 -9.94 6.81
CA LEU A 40 0.08 -9.57 7.82
C LEU A 40 -1.30 -10.20 7.52
N ILE A 41 -1.69 -10.28 6.26
CA ILE A 41 -2.92 -10.94 5.83
C ILE A 41 -2.86 -12.44 6.15
N GLU A 42 -1.77 -13.12 5.79
CA GLU A 42 -1.53 -14.54 6.07
C GLU A 42 -1.52 -14.85 7.58
N GLN A 43 -1.05 -13.91 8.40
CA GLN A 43 -1.08 -14.01 9.87
C GLN A 43 -2.47 -13.77 10.46
N GLY A 44 -3.51 -13.50 9.65
CA GLY A 44 -4.86 -13.23 10.12
C GLY A 44 -5.01 -11.92 10.90
N LYS A 45 -4.19 -10.90 10.59
CA LYS A 45 -4.24 -9.60 11.27
C LYS A 45 -5.35 -8.69 10.74
N PHE A 46 -5.92 -9.02 9.59
CA PHE A 46 -7.03 -8.30 9.00
C PHE A 46 -8.36 -8.82 9.54
N HIS A 47 -9.31 -7.94 9.82
CA HIS A 47 -10.63 -8.28 10.33
C HIS A 47 -11.69 -7.26 9.94
N GLY A 48 -12.96 -7.65 9.95
CA GLY A 48 -14.08 -6.80 9.57
C GLY A 48 -14.06 -6.39 8.11
N GLU A 49 -14.76 -5.30 7.78
CA GLU A 49 -14.64 -4.69 6.47
C GLU A 49 -13.31 -3.95 6.35
N VAL A 50 -12.72 -3.98 5.16
CA VAL A 50 -11.40 -3.40 4.91
C VAL A 50 -11.51 -2.17 4.03
N LEU A 51 -10.91 -1.07 4.48
CA LEU A 51 -10.69 0.13 3.68
C LEU A 51 -9.25 0.14 3.13
N ASP A 52 -9.11 0.26 1.83
CA ASP A 52 -7.82 0.42 1.12
C ASP A 52 -7.73 1.87 0.62
N VAL A 53 -6.93 2.69 1.30
CA VAL A 53 -6.81 4.12 1.01
C VAL A 53 -5.64 4.38 0.07
N GLY A 54 -5.91 5.10 -1.03
CA GLY A 54 -4.97 5.24 -2.13
C GLY A 54 -4.76 3.89 -2.82
N CYS A 55 -5.85 3.19 -3.10
CA CYS A 55 -5.81 1.79 -3.53
C CYS A 55 -5.14 1.59 -4.89
N GLY A 56 -5.01 2.62 -5.72
CA GLY A 56 -4.50 2.51 -7.08
C GLY A 56 -5.28 1.49 -7.90
N GLU A 57 -4.58 0.54 -8.53
CA GLU A 57 -5.17 -0.61 -9.24
C GLU A 57 -5.75 -1.67 -8.29
N ALA A 58 -5.81 -1.39 -6.98
CA ALA A 58 -6.46 -2.17 -5.92
C ALA A 58 -5.89 -3.59 -5.68
N ALA A 59 -4.59 -3.77 -5.81
CA ALA A 59 -3.95 -5.07 -5.60
C ALA A 59 -4.28 -5.69 -4.23
N VAL A 60 -4.29 -4.87 -3.16
CA VAL A 60 -4.63 -5.32 -1.80
C VAL A 60 -6.12 -5.63 -1.68
N SER A 61 -7.00 -4.71 -2.14
CA SER A 61 -8.44 -4.90 -2.08
C SER A 61 -8.90 -6.14 -2.84
N LEU A 62 -8.38 -6.36 -4.06
CA LEU A 62 -8.72 -7.52 -4.89
C LEU A 62 -8.25 -8.83 -4.26
N TYR A 63 -7.02 -8.84 -3.74
CA TYR A 63 -6.47 -10.02 -3.04
C TYR A 63 -7.28 -10.38 -1.81
N LEU A 64 -7.69 -9.41 -1.00
CA LEU A 64 -8.54 -9.62 0.17
C LEU A 64 -9.95 -10.07 -0.20
N ALA A 65 -10.53 -9.50 -1.26
CA ALA A 65 -11.85 -9.87 -1.75
C ALA A 65 -11.90 -11.34 -2.22
N GLU A 66 -10.84 -11.84 -2.88
CA GLU A 66 -10.69 -13.26 -3.23
C GLU A 66 -10.67 -14.17 -2.00
N GLN A 67 -10.23 -13.66 -0.84
CA GLN A 67 -10.24 -14.39 0.43
C GLN A 67 -11.54 -14.21 1.22
N GLY A 68 -12.56 -13.55 0.63
CA GLY A 68 -13.88 -13.37 1.22
C GLY A 68 -14.06 -12.13 2.10
N TYR A 69 -13.09 -11.23 2.17
CA TYR A 69 -13.27 -9.93 2.84
C TYR A 69 -14.17 -9.02 2.00
N THR A 70 -14.95 -8.18 2.67
CA THR A 70 -15.60 -7.03 2.02
C THR A 70 -14.60 -5.88 2.00
N THR A 71 -14.33 -5.32 0.83
CA THR A 71 -13.34 -4.26 0.64
C THR A 71 -13.92 -3.01 -0.02
N VAL A 72 -13.44 -1.86 0.42
CA VAL A 72 -13.68 -0.56 -0.23
C VAL A 72 -12.33 0.05 -0.56
N GLY A 73 -12.07 0.29 -1.84
CA GLY A 73 -10.87 0.98 -2.31
C GLY A 73 -11.20 2.43 -2.67
N LEU A 74 -10.42 3.36 -2.16
CA LEU A 74 -10.54 4.79 -2.43
C LEU A 74 -9.27 5.31 -3.07
N ASP A 75 -9.39 6.06 -4.16
CA ASP A 75 -8.25 6.72 -4.82
C ASP A 75 -8.69 8.04 -5.46
N LEU A 76 -7.77 8.97 -5.63
CA LEU A 76 -8.01 10.24 -6.32
C LEU A 76 -8.02 10.06 -7.85
N SER A 77 -7.33 9.05 -8.38
CA SER A 77 -7.21 8.78 -9.81
C SER A 77 -8.43 8.05 -10.38
N PRO A 78 -9.21 8.69 -11.26
CA PRO A 78 -10.30 8.01 -11.96
C PRO A 78 -9.82 6.82 -12.77
N THR A 79 -8.64 6.94 -13.40
CA THR A 79 -8.05 5.88 -14.23
C THR A 79 -7.70 4.66 -13.38
N ALA A 80 -7.11 4.84 -12.20
CA ALA A 80 -6.81 3.75 -11.27
C ALA A 80 -8.09 3.04 -10.82
N ILE A 81 -9.11 3.79 -10.44
CA ILE A 81 -10.41 3.24 -10.02
C ILE A 81 -11.09 2.47 -11.16
N ASP A 82 -11.03 2.95 -12.40
CA ASP A 82 -11.57 2.22 -13.55
C ASP A 82 -10.81 0.92 -13.80
N LEU A 83 -9.49 0.91 -13.64
CA LEU A 83 -8.68 -0.31 -13.72
C LEU A 83 -9.07 -1.31 -12.61
N ALA A 84 -9.21 -0.84 -11.37
CA ALA A 84 -9.63 -1.66 -10.23
C ALA A 84 -11.02 -2.30 -10.46
N ARG A 85 -12.00 -1.53 -10.92
CA ARG A 85 -13.35 -2.02 -11.22
C ARG A 85 -13.36 -3.10 -12.31
N ARG A 86 -12.64 -2.86 -13.41
CA ARG A 86 -12.52 -3.84 -14.52
C ARG A 86 -11.86 -5.13 -14.06
N GLU A 87 -10.85 -5.06 -13.23
CA GLU A 87 -10.17 -6.25 -12.74
C GLU A 87 -11.05 -7.01 -11.72
N ALA A 88 -11.81 -6.32 -10.87
CA ALA A 88 -12.80 -6.95 -9.99
C ALA A 88 -13.89 -7.67 -10.79
N GLU A 89 -14.45 -7.02 -11.83
CA GLU A 89 -15.44 -7.63 -12.73
C GLU A 89 -14.88 -8.88 -13.42
N LYS A 90 -13.68 -8.79 -13.96
CA LYS A 90 -13.00 -9.91 -14.63
C LYS A 90 -12.79 -11.10 -13.70
N ARG A 91 -12.51 -10.87 -12.40
CA ARG A 91 -12.38 -11.91 -11.37
C ARG A 91 -13.72 -12.35 -10.76
N GLY A 92 -14.83 -11.71 -11.14
CA GLY A 92 -16.17 -12.01 -10.59
C GLY A 92 -16.33 -11.61 -9.11
N LEU A 93 -15.56 -10.62 -8.64
CA LEU A 93 -15.59 -10.16 -7.25
C LEU A 93 -16.76 -9.16 -7.05
N THR A 94 -17.73 -9.52 -6.22
CA THR A 94 -18.90 -8.69 -5.87
C THR A 94 -18.77 -8.04 -4.50
N ASN A 95 -17.75 -8.40 -3.74
CA ASN A 95 -17.44 -7.93 -2.39
C ASN A 95 -16.34 -6.87 -2.35
N ALA A 96 -15.92 -6.34 -3.51
CA ALA A 96 -15.01 -5.22 -3.64
C ALA A 96 -15.73 -4.04 -4.31
N SER A 97 -15.61 -2.85 -3.75
CA SER A 97 -16.14 -1.60 -4.32
C SER A 97 -15.07 -0.53 -4.37
N PHE A 98 -15.18 0.38 -5.35
CA PHE A 98 -14.14 1.39 -5.60
C PHE A 98 -14.75 2.74 -5.91
N GLU A 99 -14.21 3.81 -5.28
CA GLU A 99 -14.71 5.17 -5.47
C GLU A 99 -13.56 6.15 -5.70
N VAL A 100 -13.83 7.15 -6.56
CA VAL A 100 -12.91 8.27 -6.78
C VAL A 100 -13.20 9.33 -5.73
N VAL A 101 -12.27 9.54 -4.81
CA VAL A 101 -12.41 10.52 -3.74
C VAL A 101 -11.08 11.18 -3.37
N ASP A 102 -11.15 12.39 -2.82
CA ASP A 102 -10.03 13.00 -2.12
C ASP A 102 -9.99 12.44 -0.69
N ILE A 103 -8.99 11.62 -0.41
CA ILE A 103 -8.83 10.93 0.87
C ILE A 103 -8.54 11.86 2.04
N SER A 104 -8.16 13.12 1.79
CA SER A 104 -7.94 14.13 2.84
C SER A 104 -9.24 14.75 3.37
N SER A 105 -10.35 14.55 2.64
CA SER A 105 -11.61 15.27 2.93
C SER A 105 -12.89 14.48 2.64
N PHE A 106 -12.80 13.16 2.31
CA PHE A 106 -13.99 12.36 2.04
C PHE A 106 -14.90 12.23 3.26
N THR A 107 -16.20 11.96 3.01
CA THR A 107 -17.23 11.81 4.04
C THR A 107 -17.95 10.45 3.91
N GLY A 108 -18.77 10.13 4.87
CA GLY A 108 -19.41 8.80 4.95
C GLY A 108 -18.50 7.77 5.60
N TYR A 109 -18.95 6.53 5.65
CA TYR A 109 -18.23 5.38 6.21
C TYR A 109 -17.90 5.47 7.72
N ASP A 110 -18.53 6.36 8.50
CA ASP A 110 -18.19 6.60 9.90
C ASP A 110 -18.25 5.30 10.72
N GLY A 111 -17.14 4.96 11.39
CA GLY A 111 -17.02 3.80 12.27
C GLY A 111 -17.22 2.44 11.59
N ARG A 112 -17.04 2.34 10.29
CA ARG A 112 -17.38 1.15 9.50
C ARG A 112 -16.29 0.09 9.44
N PHE A 113 -15.02 0.50 9.31
CA PHE A 113 -13.97 -0.43 8.93
C PHE A 113 -13.25 -1.04 10.13
N GLY A 114 -13.18 -2.36 10.19
CA GLY A 114 -12.38 -3.10 11.17
C GLY A 114 -10.89 -3.08 10.84
N THR A 115 -10.55 -2.94 9.56
CA THR A 115 -9.17 -2.79 9.11
C THR A 115 -9.06 -1.68 8.08
N ILE A 116 -8.03 -0.86 8.21
CA ILE A 116 -7.67 0.17 7.22
C ILE A 116 -6.24 -0.11 6.78
N VAL A 117 -5.99 -0.08 5.47
CA VAL A 117 -4.68 -0.28 4.90
C VAL A 117 -4.29 0.90 4.01
N ASP A 118 -3.07 1.35 4.17
CA ASP A 118 -2.39 2.37 3.36
C ASP A 118 -1.11 1.76 2.79
N SER A 119 -1.16 1.36 1.54
CA SER A 119 -0.02 0.79 0.84
C SER A 119 0.71 1.88 0.06
N THR A 120 1.63 2.59 0.72
CA THR A 120 2.51 3.60 0.10
C THR A 120 1.87 4.94 -0.28
N LEU A 121 0.67 5.25 0.26
CA LEU A 121 0.03 6.53 0.01
C LEU A 121 0.53 7.64 0.95
N PHE A 122 0.62 7.40 2.27
CA PHE A 122 0.84 8.44 3.28
C PHE A 122 2.08 9.31 3.01
N HIS A 123 3.17 8.71 2.55
CA HIS A 123 4.39 9.45 2.21
C HIS A 123 4.24 10.28 0.91
N SER A 124 3.23 10.00 0.09
CA SER A 124 2.91 10.76 -1.13
C SER A 124 1.98 11.94 -0.86
N ILE A 125 1.35 11.98 0.34
CA ILE A 125 0.47 13.07 0.75
C ILE A 125 1.32 14.25 1.22
N PRO A 126 1.08 15.48 0.72
CA PRO A 126 1.71 16.68 1.25
C PRO A 126 1.46 16.86 2.73
N VAL A 127 2.43 17.47 3.38
CA VAL A 127 2.41 17.62 4.85
C VAL A 127 1.15 18.35 5.30
N GLU A 128 0.68 19.32 4.52
CA GLU A 128 -0.49 20.16 4.79
C GLU A 128 -1.80 19.37 4.76
N ALA A 129 -1.88 18.35 3.91
CA ALA A 129 -3.08 17.49 3.75
C ALA A 129 -3.12 16.30 4.73
N ARG A 130 -2.01 16.01 5.41
CA ARG A 130 -1.90 14.83 6.30
C ARG A 130 -2.83 14.89 7.50
N GLU A 131 -3.08 16.07 8.04
CA GLU A 131 -4.01 16.22 9.17
C GLU A 131 -5.44 15.85 8.76
N GLY A 132 -5.95 16.35 7.64
CA GLY A 132 -7.26 15.99 7.12
C GLY A 132 -7.38 14.51 6.79
N TYR A 133 -6.34 13.93 6.19
CA TYR A 133 -6.25 12.49 5.97
C TYR A 133 -6.36 11.70 7.28
N GLN A 134 -5.58 12.04 8.30
CA GLN A 134 -5.59 11.35 9.58
C GLN A 134 -6.95 11.46 10.28
N GLN A 135 -7.60 12.63 10.24
CA GLN A 135 -8.94 12.82 10.77
C GLN A 135 -9.96 11.92 10.04
N SER A 136 -9.85 11.80 8.73
CA SER A 136 -10.69 10.92 7.92
C SER A 136 -10.51 9.45 8.29
N ILE A 137 -9.26 8.99 8.47
CA ILE A 137 -8.95 7.61 8.92
C ILE A 137 -9.56 7.32 10.30
N VAL A 138 -9.39 8.22 11.26
CA VAL A 138 -9.95 8.04 12.62
C VAL A 138 -11.47 7.97 12.58
N ARG A 139 -12.12 8.82 11.78
CA ARG A 139 -13.58 8.87 11.66
C ARG A 139 -14.17 7.57 11.11
N VAL A 140 -13.53 6.95 10.13
CA VAL A 140 -14.07 5.75 9.47
C VAL A 140 -13.70 4.44 10.19
N ALA A 141 -12.76 4.49 11.13
CA ALA A 141 -12.33 3.35 11.92
C ALA A 141 -13.45 2.89 12.88
N ALA A 142 -13.78 1.62 12.85
CA ALA A 142 -14.64 1.00 13.85
C ALA A 142 -13.91 0.91 15.22
N PRO A 143 -14.63 0.80 16.32
CA PRO A 143 -14.00 0.54 17.62
C PRO A 143 -13.11 -0.71 17.55
N GLY A 144 -11.85 -0.57 17.94
CA GLY A 144 -10.88 -1.67 17.87
C GLY A 144 -10.29 -1.95 16.48
N ALA A 145 -10.49 -1.05 15.52
CA ALA A 145 -9.93 -1.18 14.18
C ALA A 145 -8.40 -1.25 14.19
N SER A 146 -7.87 -2.00 13.23
CA SER A 146 -6.44 -2.04 12.91
C SER A 146 -6.13 -1.11 11.74
N TYR A 147 -5.04 -0.35 11.83
CA TYR A 147 -4.53 0.45 10.72
C TYR A 147 -3.11 0.01 10.37
N PHE A 148 -2.93 -0.42 9.14
CA PHE A 148 -1.64 -0.82 8.58
C PHE A 148 -1.18 0.22 7.56
N VAL A 149 -0.03 0.80 7.78
CA VAL A 149 0.57 1.78 6.86
C VAL A 149 1.95 1.34 6.44
N LEU A 150 2.18 1.29 5.14
CA LEU A 150 3.49 1.03 4.54
C LEU A 150 4.03 2.34 3.97
N VAL A 151 5.16 2.80 4.49
CA VAL A 151 5.78 4.06 4.10
C VAL A 151 7.27 3.87 3.83
N PHE A 152 7.84 4.76 3.02
CA PHE A 152 9.30 4.85 2.91
C PHE A 152 9.89 5.56 4.13
N ASP A 153 10.94 4.95 4.70
CA ASP A 153 11.74 5.58 5.73
C ASP A 153 12.56 6.74 5.13
N LYS A 154 12.61 7.85 5.86
CA LYS A 154 13.43 9.02 5.48
C LYS A 154 14.91 8.69 5.32
N ALA A 155 15.41 7.67 6.01
CA ALA A 155 16.78 7.19 5.84
C ALA A 155 17.02 6.57 4.44
N ALA A 156 15.97 6.01 3.82
CA ALA A 156 16.04 5.41 2.49
C ALA A 156 15.88 6.45 1.36
N ILE A 157 15.11 7.53 1.62
CA ILE A 157 14.85 8.62 0.65
C ILE A 157 15.04 9.96 1.38
N PRO A 158 16.27 10.49 1.43
CA PRO A 158 16.59 11.66 2.26
C PRO A 158 16.01 12.99 1.75
N GLU A 159 15.77 13.15 0.45
CA GLU A 159 15.31 14.42 -0.15
C GLU A 159 14.26 14.20 -1.26
N GLY A 160 13.32 15.14 -1.35
CA GLY A 160 12.28 15.20 -2.40
C GLY A 160 11.06 14.31 -2.17
N PRO A 161 10.09 14.35 -3.12
CA PRO A 161 8.98 13.40 -3.12
C PRO A 161 9.46 11.97 -3.47
N PRO A 162 8.89 10.92 -2.86
CA PRO A 162 7.85 10.97 -1.86
C PRO A 162 8.36 11.55 -0.52
N PHE A 163 7.47 12.24 0.21
CA PHE A 163 7.80 12.88 1.49
C PHE A 163 7.97 11.83 2.59
N ALA A 164 9.12 11.19 2.62
CA ALA A 164 9.44 10.10 3.53
C ALA A 164 9.11 10.44 5.00
N VAL A 165 8.73 9.45 5.77
CA VAL A 165 8.20 9.58 7.12
C VAL A 165 9.25 9.08 8.10
N THR A 166 9.40 9.76 9.25
CA THR A 166 10.25 9.26 10.34
C THR A 166 9.43 8.38 11.29
N ALA A 167 10.09 7.46 11.98
CA ALA A 167 9.47 6.67 13.05
C ALA A 167 8.81 7.55 14.12
N GLU A 168 9.35 8.75 14.37
CA GLU A 168 8.76 9.71 15.30
C GLU A 168 7.42 10.28 14.81
N ASN A 169 7.31 10.55 13.49
CA ASN A 169 6.07 11.01 12.88
C ASN A 169 4.97 9.94 13.00
N CYS A 170 5.30 8.67 12.75
CA CYS A 170 4.41 7.54 12.93
C CYS A 170 3.99 7.38 14.42
N ALA A 171 4.93 7.43 15.34
CA ALA A 171 4.67 7.31 16.77
C ALA A 171 3.83 8.48 17.32
N ARG A 172 4.00 9.68 16.80
CA ARG A 172 3.18 10.84 17.14
C ARG A 172 1.72 10.64 16.75
N TRP A 173 1.50 10.13 15.55
CA TRP A 173 0.16 9.82 15.06
C TRP A 173 -0.52 8.73 15.90
N SER A 174 0.17 7.63 16.20
CA SER A 174 -0.36 6.55 17.06
C SER A 174 -0.81 7.05 18.43
N ARG A 175 -0.06 7.98 19.03
CA ARG A 175 -0.44 8.58 20.31
C ARG A 175 -1.68 9.46 20.22
N SER A 176 -1.87 10.18 19.12
CA SER A 176 -3.03 11.05 18.93
C SER A 176 -4.33 10.27 18.68
N THR A 177 -4.23 9.05 18.17
CA THR A 177 -5.38 8.18 17.86
C THR A 177 -5.64 7.10 18.89
N GLY A 178 -4.79 6.96 19.93
CA GLY A 178 -4.89 5.89 20.92
C GLY A 178 -4.52 4.50 20.38
N SER A 179 -3.89 4.45 19.21
CA SER A 179 -3.49 3.21 18.53
C SER A 179 -2.12 2.71 19.03
N SER A 180 -1.93 1.40 19.09
CA SER A 180 -0.62 0.79 19.35
C SER A 180 0.14 0.59 18.02
N THR A 181 1.39 1.02 17.96
CA THR A 181 2.24 0.89 16.76
C THR A 181 3.07 -0.38 16.86
N THR A 182 2.99 -1.24 15.84
CA THR A 182 3.92 -2.34 15.65
C THR A 182 4.74 -2.03 14.40
N SER A 183 6.05 -1.98 14.53
CA SER A 183 6.96 -1.61 13.45
C SER A 183 7.75 -2.83 12.94
N ASN A 184 7.82 -3.00 11.61
CA ASN A 184 8.65 -3.99 10.94
C ASN A 184 9.82 -3.28 10.23
N PRO A 185 11.04 -3.87 10.20
CA PRO A 185 12.17 -3.30 9.49
C PRO A 185 11.90 -3.25 7.98
N PRO A 186 12.46 -2.26 7.25
CA PRO A 186 12.27 -2.17 5.81
C PRO A 186 12.87 -3.39 5.11
N ALA A 187 12.10 -3.97 4.17
CA ALA A 187 12.64 -4.93 3.23
C ALA A 187 13.65 -4.22 2.33
N SER A 188 14.86 -4.77 2.21
CA SER A 188 15.85 -4.28 1.27
C SER A 188 15.33 -4.47 -0.15
N MET A 189 15.09 -3.37 -0.88
CA MET A 189 14.78 -3.43 -2.30
C MET A 189 15.91 -4.15 -3.06
N PRO A 190 15.61 -5.11 -3.94
CA PRO A 190 16.63 -5.72 -4.77
C PRO A 190 17.23 -4.67 -5.71
N THR A 191 18.47 -4.33 -5.50
CA THR A 191 19.26 -3.51 -6.43
C THR A 191 19.34 -4.26 -7.76
N SER A 192 18.73 -3.74 -8.81
CA SER A 192 18.87 -4.26 -10.16
C SER A 192 20.31 -4.05 -10.64
N GLN A 193 21.16 -5.01 -10.37
CA GLN A 193 22.44 -5.09 -11.07
C GLN A 193 22.24 -5.76 -12.43
N THR A 194 22.17 -4.92 -13.46
CA THR A 194 22.34 -5.34 -14.84
C THR A 194 23.77 -5.84 -15.02
N THR A 195 23.98 -7.15 -14.95
CA THR A 195 25.16 -7.81 -15.47
C THR A 195 24.76 -8.91 -16.43
N SER A 196 24.84 -8.56 -17.71
CA SER A 196 24.85 -9.50 -18.82
C SER A 196 26.04 -10.47 -18.67
N ARG A 197 25.77 -11.72 -18.30
CA ARG A 197 26.68 -12.85 -18.57
C ARG A 197 25.87 -14.06 -19.02
N ARG A 198 25.91 -14.31 -20.33
CA ARG A 198 25.51 -15.59 -20.90
C ARG A 198 26.38 -16.70 -20.30
N ARG A 199 25.78 -17.67 -19.61
CA ARG A 199 26.39 -18.98 -19.34
C ARG A 199 25.38 -20.08 -19.60
N ARG A 200 25.80 -21.02 -20.46
CA ARG A 200 25.08 -22.26 -20.80
C ARG A 200 24.85 -23.09 -19.53
N VAL A 201 23.61 -23.53 -19.33
CA VAL A 201 23.26 -24.45 -18.25
C VAL A 201 23.25 -25.88 -18.84
N ARG A 202 24.05 -26.75 -18.24
CA ARG A 202 23.88 -28.21 -18.33
C ARG A 202 22.94 -28.66 -17.22
N LEU A 203 21.92 -29.41 -17.59
CA LEU A 203 21.01 -30.08 -16.66
C LEU A 203 21.71 -31.24 -15.95
N SER A 204 21.63 -31.30 -14.61
CA SER A 204 21.84 -32.50 -13.83
C SER A 204 20.90 -32.48 -12.62
N SER A 205 20.06 -33.49 -12.57
CA SER A 205 19.11 -33.80 -11.50
C SER A 205 19.83 -34.31 -10.25
N ARG A 206 19.45 -33.82 -9.02
CA ARG A 206 19.32 -34.64 -7.82
C ARG A 206 18.73 -33.84 -6.64
N SER A 207 17.67 -34.39 -6.09
CA SER A 207 16.99 -33.98 -4.87
C SER A 207 17.87 -34.12 -3.63
N LYS A 208 17.73 -33.21 -2.65
CA LYS A 208 17.74 -33.54 -1.20
C LYS A 208 17.24 -32.34 -0.38
N THR A 209 16.16 -32.56 0.30
CA THR A 209 15.54 -31.73 1.34
C THR A 209 16.42 -31.60 2.58
N ARG A 210 16.53 -30.40 3.14
CA ARG A 210 16.90 -30.16 4.55
C ARG A 210 16.17 -28.91 5.06
N PRO A 211 15.57 -28.93 6.25
CA PRO A 211 14.87 -27.80 6.82
C PRO A 211 15.88 -26.79 7.40
N MET A 212 15.64 -25.49 7.16
CA MET A 212 16.40 -24.41 7.79
C MET A 212 15.64 -23.85 9.00
N ALA A 213 16.41 -23.66 10.06
CA ALA A 213 15.98 -23.13 11.35
C ALA A 213 15.56 -21.64 11.27
N ALA A 214 14.53 -21.31 12.05
CA ALA A 214 14.06 -19.93 12.24
C ALA A 214 15.12 -19.11 13.00
N SER A 215 15.61 -18.03 12.39
CA SER A 215 16.39 -17.01 13.07
C SER A 215 15.52 -15.80 13.38
N ARG A 216 15.56 -15.34 14.63
CA ARG A 216 14.85 -14.14 15.13
C ARG A 216 15.44 -12.89 14.51
N LEU A 217 14.55 -11.99 14.04
CA LEU A 217 14.92 -10.68 13.50
C LEU A 217 14.80 -9.58 14.59
N PRO A 218 15.64 -8.55 14.54
CA PRO A 218 15.61 -7.42 15.47
C PRO A 218 14.47 -6.43 15.17
N PRO A 219 14.04 -5.59 16.14
CA PRO A 219 12.89 -4.70 16.01
C PRO A 219 13.24 -3.38 15.32
N GLY A 220 12.33 -2.86 14.52
CA GLY A 220 12.32 -1.47 14.05
C GLY A 220 11.60 -1.23 12.74
N CYS A 221 10.58 -0.40 12.77
CA CYS A 221 9.90 0.50 11.82
C CYS A 221 8.38 0.37 11.75
N CYS A 222 7.73 1.53 11.61
CA CYS A 222 6.29 1.74 11.53
C CYS A 222 5.59 0.98 10.43
#